data_c3e473a08b947cdd327668a9352e12bf
#
_entry.id   c3e473a08b947cdd327668a9352e12bf
#
_cell.length_a   1.000
_cell.length_b   1.000
_cell.length_c   1.000
_cell.angle_alpha   90.00
_cell.angle_beta   90.00
_cell.angle_gamma   90.00
#
_symmetry.space_group_name_H-M   'P 1'
#
loop_
_entity.id
_entity.type
_entity.pdbx_description
1 polymer ?
#
loop_
_entity_poly.entity_id
_entity_poly.type
_entity_poly.pdbx_seq_one_letter_code
_entity_poly.pdbx_strand_id
1 'polypeptide(L)'
;TPAAERGAILRRAAVLLRERNQELAELETLDTGKAIQETSAVDLISGVEVLEYYAGVTQSLQGSQVDLPPEAFAIMRREPLGVCAAIGAWNYPIQIALWKSAPALACGNTMVFKPSEVTPLTALRLAQIYREAGLPEGVFNVVLGAGDVGTALVQHPNVAKVSLTGSVATGKRVAAMAALTLKKVTLELGGKSPIVIFDDCDFESAVNAALAGNFYSTGQVCSNGTRVFVHEAIFDSFVDEVVRRSCAIVLGDPFDPETQMGPLVSAQQRDKVIDYVKQVRTSSEVDLLCGGTTDTMTD
;
A
#
# COMPACT_ATOMS: atom_id res chain seq x y z
N THR A 1 16.87 -22.74 0.98
CA THR A 1 16.17 -22.96 -0.32
C THR A 1 16.97 -22.28 -1.43
N PRO A 2 17.34 -22.98 -2.51
CA PRO A 2 18.03 -22.41 -3.67
C PRO A 2 17.20 -21.29 -4.35
N ALA A 3 17.89 -20.35 -5.02
CA ALA A 3 17.23 -19.20 -5.66
C ALA A 3 16.19 -19.62 -6.72
N ALA A 4 16.51 -20.62 -7.55
CA ALA A 4 15.58 -21.14 -8.55
C ALA A 4 14.30 -21.72 -7.94
N GLU A 5 14.42 -22.43 -6.82
CA GLU A 5 13.29 -23.01 -6.10
C GLU A 5 12.43 -21.92 -5.45
N ARG A 6 13.06 -20.91 -4.81
CA ARG A 6 12.32 -19.74 -4.29
C ARG A 6 11.51 -19.05 -5.39
N GLY A 7 12.12 -18.80 -6.55
CA GLY A 7 11.43 -18.23 -7.70
C GLY A 7 10.26 -19.09 -8.21
N ALA A 8 10.44 -20.42 -8.21
CA ALA A 8 9.37 -21.35 -8.60
C ALA A 8 8.18 -21.32 -7.63
N ILE A 9 8.44 -21.27 -6.31
CA ILE A 9 7.39 -21.15 -5.28
C ILE A 9 6.61 -19.84 -5.46
N LEU A 10 7.32 -18.70 -5.62
CA LEU A 10 6.67 -17.40 -5.80
C LEU A 10 5.84 -17.34 -7.08
N ARG A 11 6.28 -17.95 -8.19
CA ARG A 11 5.49 -18.06 -9.42
C ARG A 11 4.22 -18.89 -9.20
N ARG A 12 4.30 -20.03 -8.49
CA ARG A 12 3.08 -20.81 -8.17
C ARG A 12 2.11 -20.01 -7.31
N ALA A 13 2.61 -19.26 -6.33
CA ALA A 13 1.78 -18.37 -5.52
C ALA A 13 1.09 -17.30 -6.38
N ALA A 14 1.80 -16.71 -7.34
CA ALA A 14 1.24 -15.73 -8.27
C ALA A 14 0.09 -16.31 -9.11
N VAL A 15 0.25 -17.54 -9.61
CA VAL A 15 -0.81 -18.25 -10.35
C VAL A 15 -2.05 -18.47 -9.46
N LEU A 16 -1.86 -19.01 -8.25
CA LEU A 16 -2.96 -19.23 -7.31
C LEU A 16 -3.68 -17.93 -6.91
N LEU A 17 -2.96 -16.84 -6.77
CA LEU A 17 -3.52 -15.53 -6.48
C LEU A 17 -4.39 -15.04 -7.65
N ARG A 18 -3.91 -15.13 -8.89
CA ARG A 18 -4.69 -14.76 -10.09
C ARG A 18 -5.96 -15.59 -10.25
N GLU A 19 -5.87 -16.92 -10.03
CA GLU A 19 -7.02 -17.82 -10.09
C GLU A 19 -8.10 -17.47 -9.06
N ARG A 20 -7.70 -16.90 -7.92
CA ARG A 20 -8.60 -16.53 -6.82
C ARG A 20 -8.85 -15.02 -6.73
N ASN A 21 -8.59 -14.26 -7.80
CA ASN A 21 -8.72 -12.82 -7.78
C ASN A 21 -10.10 -12.37 -7.30
N GLN A 22 -11.18 -12.97 -7.80
CA GLN A 22 -12.54 -12.60 -7.42
C GLN A 22 -12.81 -12.82 -5.92
N GLU A 23 -12.47 -14.00 -5.39
CA GLU A 23 -12.60 -14.33 -3.96
C GLU A 23 -11.85 -13.32 -3.08
N LEU A 24 -10.61 -12.99 -3.48
CA LEU A 24 -9.75 -12.10 -2.71
C LEU A 24 -10.19 -10.63 -2.84
N ALA A 25 -10.71 -10.23 -3.98
CA ALA A 25 -11.28 -8.90 -4.19
C ALA A 25 -12.54 -8.68 -3.32
N GLU A 26 -13.42 -9.67 -3.27
CA GLU A 26 -14.60 -9.64 -2.40
C GLU A 26 -14.20 -9.53 -0.93
N LEU A 27 -13.18 -10.30 -0.51
CA LEU A 27 -12.65 -10.24 0.85
C LEU A 27 -11.99 -8.87 1.15
N GLU A 28 -11.25 -8.32 0.20
CA GLU A 28 -10.62 -6.98 0.32
C GLU A 28 -11.69 -5.89 0.40
N THR A 29 -12.75 -5.97 -0.43
CA THR A 29 -13.90 -5.05 -0.39
C THR A 29 -14.60 -5.10 0.96
N LEU A 30 -14.89 -6.31 1.46
CA LEU A 30 -15.51 -6.51 2.77
C LEU A 30 -14.67 -5.90 3.91
N ASP A 31 -13.36 -6.06 3.85
CA ASP A 31 -12.43 -5.67 4.91
C ASP A 31 -12.15 -4.14 4.89
N THR A 32 -12.13 -3.53 3.71
CA THR A 32 -11.72 -2.13 3.51
C THR A 32 -12.85 -1.14 3.22
N GLY A 33 -13.96 -1.61 2.71
CA GLY A 33 -15.05 -0.78 2.18
C GLY A 33 -14.78 -0.18 0.79
N LYS A 34 -13.68 -0.55 0.11
CA LYS A 34 -13.41 -0.09 -1.26
C LYS A 34 -14.37 -0.72 -2.26
N ALA A 35 -14.69 0.02 -3.33
CA ALA A 35 -15.53 -0.49 -4.40
C ALA A 35 -14.94 -1.75 -5.03
N ILE A 36 -15.80 -2.75 -5.30
CA ILE A 36 -15.39 -4.06 -5.89
C ILE A 36 -14.69 -3.89 -7.24
N GLN A 37 -14.99 -2.85 -7.98
CA GLN A 37 -14.31 -2.51 -9.24
C GLN A 37 -12.83 -2.19 -9.01
N GLU A 38 -12.47 -1.53 -7.91
CA GLU A 38 -11.08 -1.22 -7.58
C GLU A 38 -10.34 -2.45 -7.09
N THR A 39 -10.92 -3.19 -6.14
CA THR A 39 -10.27 -4.35 -5.52
C THR A 39 -10.04 -5.48 -6.51
N SER A 40 -10.98 -5.71 -7.45
CA SER A 40 -10.88 -6.75 -8.47
C SER A 40 -9.90 -6.41 -9.60
N ALA A 41 -9.78 -5.13 -9.95
CA ALA A 41 -8.98 -4.70 -11.10
C ALA A 41 -7.54 -4.30 -10.72
N VAL A 42 -7.30 -3.82 -9.48
CA VAL A 42 -6.03 -3.18 -9.13
C VAL A 42 -5.33 -3.83 -7.94
N ASP A 43 -6.00 -3.97 -6.79
CA ASP A 43 -5.33 -4.28 -5.53
C ASP A 43 -4.51 -5.56 -5.55
N LEU A 44 -5.15 -6.67 -5.88
CA LEU A 44 -4.47 -7.95 -5.97
C LEU A 44 -3.54 -8.01 -7.18
N ILE A 45 -4.02 -7.54 -8.34
CA ILE A 45 -3.27 -7.63 -9.61
C ILE A 45 -1.92 -6.92 -9.50
N SER A 46 -1.91 -5.69 -9.00
CA SER A 46 -0.67 -4.93 -8.77
C SER A 46 0.28 -5.64 -7.78
N GLY A 47 -0.28 -6.26 -6.72
CA GLY A 47 0.52 -7.05 -5.79
C GLY A 47 1.13 -8.30 -6.43
N VAL A 48 0.37 -8.99 -7.27
CA VAL A 48 0.81 -10.18 -8.00
C VAL A 48 1.91 -9.85 -9.02
N GLU A 49 1.79 -8.74 -9.74
CA GLU A 49 2.83 -8.28 -10.69
C GLU A 49 4.17 -8.07 -9.99
N VAL A 50 4.17 -7.49 -8.79
CA VAL A 50 5.38 -7.34 -7.97
C VAL A 50 5.91 -8.72 -7.55
N LEU A 51 5.05 -9.66 -7.18
CA LEU A 51 5.45 -11.02 -6.83
C LEU A 51 6.11 -11.73 -8.02
N GLU A 52 5.52 -11.61 -9.23
CA GLU A 52 6.06 -12.17 -10.48
C GLU A 52 7.43 -11.55 -10.83
N TYR A 53 7.55 -10.23 -10.69
CA TYR A 53 8.83 -9.54 -10.89
C TYR A 53 9.92 -10.11 -9.98
N TYR A 54 9.68 -10.18 -8.68
CA TYR A 54 10.67 -10.72 -7.72
C TYR A 54 10.93 -12.21 -7.91
N ALA A 55 9.93 -12.99 -8.32
CA ALA A 55 10.13 -14.39 -8.70
C ALA A 55 11.08 -14.54 -9.90
N GLY A 56 11.04 -13.60 -10.84
CA GLY A 56 11.92 -13.56 -12.01
C GLY A 56 13.38 -13.22 -11.66
N VAL A 57 13.59 -12.28 -10.71
CA VAL A 57 14.94 -11.78 -10.40
C VAL A 57 15.70 -12.59 -9.34
N THR A 58 15.11 -13.66 -8.79
CA THR A 58 15.76 -14.46 -7.73
C THR A 58 17.13 -14.96 -8.10
N GLN A 59 17.38 -15.34 -9.36
CA GLN A 59 18.63 -15.92 -9.84
C GLN A 59 19.64 -14.86 -10.30
N SER A 60 19.24 -13.60 -10.45
CA SER A 60 20.12 -12.49 -10.87
C SER A 60 20.76 -11.74 -9.70
N LEU A 61 20.52 -12.18 -8.46
CA LEU A 61 21.13 -11.60 -7.26
C LEU A 61 22.58 -12.06 -7.12
N GLN A 62 23.47 -11.45 -7.90
CA GLN A 62 24.89 -11.78 -7.93
C GLN A 62 25.70 -10.89 -6.98
N GLY A 63 26.85 -11.42 -6.55
CA GLY A 63 27.91 -10.66 -5.92
C GLY A 63 28.83 -10.02 -6.96
N SER A 64 29.97 -9.52 -6.50
CA SER A 64 31.04 -9.00 -7.38
C SER A 64 32.41 -9.37 -6.85
N GLN A 65 33.37 -9.39 -7.75
CA GLN A 65 34.79 -9.51 -7.43
C GLN A 65 35.51 -8.26 -7.95
N VAL A 66 36.47 -7.80 -7.18
CA VAL A 66 37.34 -6.66 -7.55
C VAL A 66 38.77 -7.06 -7.27
N ASP A 67 39.66 -6.95 -8.27
CA ASP A 67 41.08 -7.18 -8.11
C ASP A 67 41.73 -5.96 -7.42
N LEU A 68 42.61 -6.24 -6.48
CA LEU A 68 43.32 -5.24 -5.69
C LEU A 68 44.85 -5.42 -5.88
N PRO A 69 45.65 -4.33 -6.10
CA PRO A 69 47.08 -4.45 -6.14
C PRO A 69 47.69 -4.78 -4.76
N PRO A 70 48.86 -5.50 -4.72
CA PRO A 70 49.59 -6.08 -5.85
C PRO A 70 49.11 -7.48 -6.27
N GLU A 71 48.47 -8.29 -5.42
CA GLU A 71 48.07 -9.68 -5.73
C GLU A 71 46.90 -10.13 -4.84
N ALA A 72 46.02 -9.19 -4.46
CA ALA A 72 44.83 -9.46 -3.64
C ALA A 72 43.58 -9.29 -4.47
N PHE A 73 42.47 -9.84 -4.01
CA PHE A 73 41.14 -9.57 -4.54
C PHE A 73 40.09 -9.49 -3.40
N ALA A 74 39.05 -8.76 -3.65
CA ALA A 74 37.88 -8.69 -2.77
C ALA A 74 36.67 -9.34 -3.43
N ILE A 75 35.95 -10.17 -2.68
CA ILE A 75 34.68 -10.77 -3.11
C ILE A 75 33.55 -10.20 -2.25
N MET A 76 32.53 -9.65 -2.90
CA MET A 76 31.30 -9.25 -2.26
C MET A 76 30.20 -10.28 -2.54
N ARG A 77 29.61 -10.84 -1.49
CA ARG A 77 28.49 -11.77 -1.58
C ARG A 77 27.23 -11.11 -1.09
N ARG A 78 26.09 -11.43 -1.72
CA ARG A 78 24.77 -11.06 -1.23
C ARG A 78 24.21 -12.21 -0.42
N GLU A 79 23.87 -11.94 0.83
CA GLU A 79 23.32 -12.91 1.77
C GLU A 79 21.99 -12.44 2.33
N PRO A 80 21.06 -13.34 2.67
CA PRO A 80 19.82 -12.99 3.37
C PRO A 80 20.12 -12.26 4.69
N LEU A 81 19.30 -11.29 5.04
CA LEU A 81 19.38 -10.59 6.32
C LEU A 81 18.93 -11.48 7.49
N GLY A 82 18.08 -12.48 7.21
CA GLY A 82 17.46 -13.35 8.21
C GLY A 82 15.98 -13.05 8.40
N VAL A 83 15.57 -12.72 9.62
CA VAL A 83 14.16 -12.43 9.94
C VAL A 83 13.83 -10.98 9.61
N CYS A 84 12.84 -10.77 8.76
CA CYS A 84 12.26 -9.47 8.45
C CYS A 84 10.90 -9.33 9.15
N ALA A 85 10.68 -8.22 9.87
CA ALA A 85 9.36 -7.83 10.32
C ALA A 85 8.73 -6.85 9.32
N ALA A 86 7.46 -7.06 9.00
CA ALA A 86 6.73 -6.16 8.14
C ALA A 86 5.40 -5.76 8.79
N ILE A 87 5.07 -4.48 8.73
CA ILE A 87 3.86 -3.90 9.29
C ILE A 87 3.07 -3.27 8.16
N GLY A 88 1.85 -3.76 7.96
CA GLY A 88 0.93 -3.31 6.91
C GLY A 88 0.05 -2.15 7.35
N ALA A 89 -0.53 -1.46 6.37
CA ALA A 89 -1.56 -0.45 6.55
C ALA A 89 -2.91 -0.99 6.02
N TRP A 90 -3.97 -0.28 6.38
CA TRP A 90 -5.35 -0.71 6.15
C TRP A 90 -5.90 -0.38 4.75
N ASN A 91 -5.23 0.47 3.98
CA ASN A 91 -5.78 0.97 2.72
C ASN A 91 -5.59 0.03 1.51
N TYR A 92 -4.53 -0.76 1.49
CA TYR A 92 -4.23 -1.77 0.47
C TYR A 92 -3.67 -3.05 1.12
N PRO A 93 -4.47 -3.77 1.93
CA PRO A 93 -3.98 -4.86 2.77
C PRO A 93 -3.19 -5.93 2.03
N ILE A 94 -3.79 -6.54 1.00
CA ILE A 94 -3.13 -7.63 0.25
C ILE A 94 -1.97 -7.13 -0.59
N GLN A 95 -2.11 -5.97 -1.23
CA GLN A 95 -1.06 -5.38 -2.06
C GLN A 95 0.19 -5.09 -1.21
N ILE A 96 0.02 -4.47 -0.04
CA ILE A 96 1.11 -4.16 0.88
C ILE A 96 1.76 -5.43 1.41
N ALA A 97 0.98 -6.46 1.71
CA ALA A 97 1.52 -7.75 2.13
C ALA A 97 2.42 -8.38 1.03
N LEU A 98 1.97 -8.34 -0.23
CA LEU A 98 2.73 -8.81 -1.38
C LEU A 98 3.97 -7.95 -1.64
N TRP A 99 3.86 -6.62 -1.62
CA TRP A 99 4.99 -5.72 -1.82
C TRP A 99 6.11 -5.89 -0.80
N LYS A 100 5.78 -6.30 0.40
CA LYS A 100 6.76 -6.55 1.47
C LYS A 100 7.31 -7.99 1.44
N SER A 101 6.44 -8.98 1.22
CA SER A 101 6.83 -10.37 1.24
C SER A 101 7.60 -10.80 -0.01
N ALA A 102 7.24 -10.32 -1.20
CA ALA A 102 7.88 -10.70 -2.44
C ALA A 102 9.41 -10.48 -2.43
N PRO A 103 9.93 -9.26 -2.18
CA PRO A 103 11.37 -9.03 -2.11
C PRO A 103 12.04 -9.79 -0.96
N ALA A 104 11.40 -9.91 0.20
CA ALA A 104 11.98 -10.60 1.33
C ALA A 104 12.18 -12.09 1.03
N LEU A 105 11.15 -12.77 0.54
CA LEU A 105 11.18 -14.20 0.24
C LEU A 105 12.07 -14.50 -0.97
N ALA A 106 12.04 -13.66 -2.01
CA ALA A 106 12.92 -13.79 -3.17
C ALA A 106 14.39 -13.73 -2.78
N CYS A 107 14.76 -12.85 -1.85
CA CYS A 107 16.12 -12.72 -1.33
C CYS A 107 16.49 -13.79 -0.27
N GLY A 108 15.59 -14.75 0.04
CA GLY A 108 15.85 -15.85 0.96
C GLY A 108 15.68 -15.50 2.44
N ASN A 109 15.02 -14.41 2.75
CA ASN A 109 14.67 -14.04 4.12
C ASN A 109 13.39 -14.77 4.58
N THR A 110 13.16 -14.81 5.89
CA THR A 110 11.88 -15.14 6.50
C THR A 110 11.15 -13.85 6.89
N MET A 111 9.82 -13.90 7.00
CA MET A 111 9.02 -12.73 7.35
C MET A 111 7.99 -13.04 8.44
N VAL A 112 7.88 -12.12 9.39
CA VAL A 112 6.73 -11.97 10.26
C VAL A 112 5.96 -10.73 9.81
N PHE A 113 4.77 -10.92 9.29
CA PHE A 113 3.90 -9.85 8.79
C PHE A 113 2.79 -9.56 9.80
N LYS A 114 2.69 -8.30 10.21
CA LYS A 114 1.58 -7.79 11.01
C LYS A 114 0.70 -6.90 10.12
N PRO A 115 -0.47 -7.36 9.68
CA PRO A 115 -1.43 -6.49 8.99
C PRO A 115 -1.96 -5.40 9.93
N SER A 116 -2.67 -4.43 9.38
CA SER A 116 -3.50 -3.55 10.21
C SER A 116 -4.54 -4.38 10.96
N GLU A 117 -4.83 -4.02 12.20
CA GLU A 117 -5.89 -4.62 13.00
C GLU A 117 -7.29 -4.38 12.42
N VAL A 118 -7.42 -3.37 11.58
CA VAL A 118 -8.69 -2.99 10.94
C VAL A 118 -8.98 -3.83 9.69
N THR A 119 -7.92 -4.28 8.98
CA THR A 119 -8.06 -5.01 7.72
C THR A 119 -7.08 -6.20 7.64
N PRO A 120 -7.30 -7.27 8.45
CA PRO A 120 -6.35 -8.38 8.55
C PRO A 120 -6.64 -9.56 7.61
N LEU A 121 -7.83 -9.65 7.00
CA LEU A 121 -8.35 -10.90 6.45
C LEU A 121 -7.55 -11.40 5.24
N THR A 122 -7.23 -10.53 4.30
CA THR A 122 -6.50 -10.92 3.09
C THR A 122 -5.05 -11.33 3.37
N ALA A 123 -4.43 -10.81 4.43
CA ALA A 123 -3.10 -11.25 4.86
C ALA A 123 -3.10 -12.70 5.37
N LEU A 124 -4.16 -13.10 6.09
CA LEU A 124 -4.33 -14.48 6.55
C LEU A 124 -4.53 -15.44 5.36
N ARG A 125 -5.32 -15.01 4.38
CA ARG A 125 -5.53 -15.78 3.16
C ARG A 125 -4.25 -15.90 2.32
N LEU A 126 -3.46 -14.85 2.24
CA LEU A 126 -2.15 -14.89 1.57
C LEU A 126 -1.21 -15.92 2.21
N ALA A 127 -1.18 -16.04 3.54
CA ALA A 127 -0.36 -17.04 4.22
C ALA A 127 -0.76 -18.49 3.83
N GLN A 128 -2.07 -18.75 3.67
CA GLN A 128 -2.57 -20.05 3.20
C GLN A 128 -2.13 -20.31 1.75
N ILE A 129 -2.24 -19.31 0.88
CA ILE A 129 -1.83 -19.42 -0.54
C ILE A 129 -0.33 -19.68 -0.66
N TYR A 130 0.51 -19.00 0.12
CA TYR A 130 1.94 -19.28 0.14
C TYR A 130 2.26 -20.72 0.55
N ARG A 131 1.56 -21.26 1.55
CA ARG A 131 1.70 -22.66 1.97
C ARG A 131 1.28 -23.62 0.85
N GLU A 132 0.15 -23.37 0.20
CA GLU A 132 -0.34 -24.17 -0.96
C GLU A 132 0.66 -24.12 -2.13
N ALA A 133 1.32 -22.99 -2.36
CA ALA A 133 2.38 -22.83 -3.35
C ALA A 133 3.67 -23.60 -3.00
N GLY A 134 3.76 -24.18 -1.80
CA GLY A 134 4.92 -24.95 -1.34
C GLY A 134 5.97 -24.10 -0.62
N LEU A 135 5.61 -22.93 -0.10
CA LEU A 135 6.49 -22.19 0.79
C LEU A 135 6.68 -22.99 2.10
N PRO A 136 7.93 -23.26 2.54
CA PRO A 136 8.16 -24.00 3.76
C PRO A 136 7.52 -23.35 4.99
N GLU A 137 7.09 -24.15 5.94
CA GLU A 137 6.51 -23.67 7.19
C GLU A 137 7.50 -22.75 7.95
N GLY A 138 6.96 -21.70 8.57
CA GLY A 138 7.75 -20.72 9.33
C GLY A 138 8.46 -19.67 8.48
N VAL A 139 8.42 -19.76 7.14
CA VAL A 139 9.06 -18.76 6.25
C VAL A 139 8.25 -17.47 6.13
N PHE A 140 6.92 -17.57 6.05
CA PHE A 140 6.01 -16.43 6.10
C PHE A 140 4.97 -16.67 7.21
N ASN A 141 4.91 -15.75 8.17
CA ASN A 141 4.04 -15.86 9.34
C ASN A 141 3.22 -14.58 9.48
N VAL A 142 1.94 -14.70 9.78
CA VAL A 142 1.07 -13.57 10.08
C VAL A 142 0.77 -13.53 11.57
N VAL A 143 0.97 -12.35 12.18
CA VAL A 143 0.61 -12.10 13.59
C VAL A 143 -0.39 -10.97 13.65
N LEU A 144 -1.48 -11.19 14.38
CA LEU A 144 -2.52 -10.18 14.60
C LEU A 144 -2.23 -9.40 15.88
N GLY A 145 -2.71 -8.16 15.93
CA GLY A 145 -2.62 -7.29 17.08
C GLY A 145 -2.48 -5.84 16.72
N ALA A 146 -2.51 -4.98 17.72
CA ALA A 146 -2.43 -3.53 17.58
C ALA A 146 -0.98 -3.01 17.63
N GLY A 147 -0.78 -1.78 18.10
CA GLY A 147 0.52 -1.13 18.11
C GLY A 147 1.55 -1.75 19.06
N ASP A 148 1.12 -2.44 20.09
CA ASP A 148 1.96 -3.19 21.04
C ASP A 148 2.68 -4.36 20.37
N VAL A 149 1.97 -5.16 19.56
CA VAL A 149 2.57 -6.24 18.75
C VAL A 149 3.55 -5.66 17.74
N GLY A 150 3.19 -4.54 17.08
CA GLY A 150 4.11 -3.83 16.18
C GLY A 150 5.40 -3.40 16.89
N THR A 151 5.28 -2.86 18.09
CA THR A 151 6.42 -2.46 18.93
C THR A 151 7.31 -3.65 19.29
N ALA A 152 6.70 -4.76 19.72
CA ALA A 152 7.42 -5.99 20.05
C ALA A 152 8.23 -6.52 18.85
N LEU A 153 7.65 -6.52 17.65
CA LEU A 153 8.36 -6.89 16.42
C LEU A 153 9.55 -5.98 16.12
N VAL A 154 9.36 -4.65 16.23
CA VAL A 154 10.43 -3.67 15.95
C VAL A 154 11.58 -3.82 16.93
N GLN A 155 11.30 -4.09 18.19
CA GLN A 155 12.31 -4.21 19.25
C GLN A 155 12.95 -5.60 19.35
N HIS A 156 12.37 -6.63 18.72
CA HIS A 156 12.85 -8.00 18.87
C HIS A 156 14.29 -8.16 18.36
N PRO A 157 15.22 -8.71 19.17
CA PRO A 157 16.66 -8.76 18.83
C PRO A 157 16.97 -9.55 17.55
N ASN A 158 16.19 -10.60 17.25
CA ASN A 158 16.41 -11.46 16.09
C ASN A 158 15.83 -10.87 14.79
N VAL A 159 15.13 -9.75 14.84
CA VAL A 159 14.63 -9.05 13.64
C VAL A 159 15.77 -8.19 13.07
N ALA A 160 16.20 -8.48 11.86
CA ALA A 160 17.28 -7.77 11.18
C ALA A 160 16.80 -6.56 10.37
N LYS A 161 15.54 -6.61 9.87
CA LYS A 161 14.93 -5.55 9.06
C LYS A 161 13.47 -5.33 9.46
N VAL A 162 13.07 -4.05 9.47
CA VAL A 162 11.67 -3.64 9.63
C VAL A 162 11.20 -2.91 8.37
N SER A 163 10.03 -3.27 7.86
CA SER A 163 9.35 -2.55 6.79
C SER A 163 7.97 -2.12 7.27
N LEU A 164 7.71 -0.82 7.32
CA LEU A 164 6.44 -0.23 7.74
C LEU A 164 5.76 0.48 6.57
N THR A 165 4.45 0.25 6.41
CA THR A 165 3.55 1.19 5.72
C THR A 165 2.59 1.76 6.75
N GLY A 166 2.46 3.09 6.81
CA GLY A 166 1.59 3.72 7.80
C GLY A 166 1.73 5.24 7.87
N SER A 167 1.35 5.83 9.01
CA SER A 167 1.44 7.27 9.22
C SER A 167 2.87 7.74 9.45
N VAL A 168 3.16 9.01 9.11
CA VAL A 168 4.46 9.65 9.39
C VAL A 168 4.81 9.58 10.87
N ALA A 169 3.85 9.79 11.76
CA ALA A 169 4.06 9.71 13.20
C ALA A 169 4.50 8.31 13.65
N THR A 170 3.87 7.25 13.12
CA THR A 170 4.27 5.87 13.39
C THR A 170 5.63 5.55 12.77
N GLY A 171 5.90 6.03 11.55
CA GLY A 171 7.20 5.86 10.89
C GLY A 171 8.37 6.44 11.71
N LYS A 172 8.21 7.65 12.23
CA LYS A 172 9.21 8.27 13.13
C LYS A 172 9.48 7.43 14.37
N ARG A 173 8.43 6.90 15.01
CA ARG A 173 8.58 6.02 16.19
C ARG A 173 9.30 4.71 15.85
N VAL A 174 8.92 4.07 14.74
CA VAL A 174 9.54 2.83 14.28
C VAL A 174 11.01 3.05 13.94
N ALA A 175 11.36 4.13 13.24
CA ALA A 175 12.74 4.48 12.93
C ALA A 175 13.58 4.66 14.20
N ALA A 176 13.08 5.42 15.18
CA ALA A 176 13.76 5.65 16.44
C ALA A 176 14.00 4.33 17.22
N MET A 177 13.00 3.46 17.32
CA MET A 177 13.16 2.17 18.01
C MET A 177 14.12 1.23 17.26
N ALA A 178 14.05 1.16 15.94
CA ALA A 178 14.92 0.32 15.13
C ALA A 178 16.38 0.76 15.19
N ALA A 179 16.63 2.07 15.32
CA ALA A 179 17.97 2.63 15.44
C ALA A 179 18.73 2.12 16.69
N LEU A 180 18.03 1.80 17.78
CA LEU A 180 18.64 1.29 19.01
C LEU A 180 19.43 -0.03 18.82
N THR A 181 19.09 -0.78 17.79
CA THR A 181 19.76 -2.05 17.44
C THR A 181 20.27 -2.08 15.99
N LEU A 182 20.38 -0.89 15.36
CA LEU A 182 20.90 -0.70 13.99
C LEU A 182 20.20 -1.56 12.92
N LYS A 183 18.91 -1.82 13.09
CA LYS A 183 18.12 -2.57 12.10
C LYS A 183 18.01 -1.81 10.79
N LYS A 184 17.96 -2.54 9.68
CA LYS A 184 17.57 -1.98 8.39
C LYS A 184 16.09 -1.56 8.43
N VAL A 185 15.76 -0.38 7.91
CA VAL A 185 14.39 0.16 7.93
C VAL A 185 13.99 0.58 6.53
N THR A 186 12.74 0.25 6.15
CA THR A 186 12.04 0.81 5.00
C THR A 186 10.72 1.37 5.48
N LEU A 187 10.45 2.63 5.15
CA LEU A 187 9.26 3.35 5.57
C LEU A 187 8.49 3.84 4.34
N GLU A 188 7.25 3.34 4.20
CA GLU A 188 6.27 3.80 3.23
C GLU A 188 5.22 4.61 4.00
N LEU A 189 5.18 5.92 3.77
CA LEU A 189 4.44 6.85 4.61
C LEU A 189 3.48 7.70 3.78
N GLY A 190 2.55 8.36 4.46
CA GLY A 190 1.63 9.29 3.83
C GLY A 190 2.33 10.54 3.28
N GLY A 191 1.72 11.13 2.27
CA GLY A 191 2.19 12.33 1.60
C GLY A 191 1.07 13.28 1.24
N LYS A 192 1.46 14.40 0.61
CA LYS A 192 0.60 15.40 -0.01
C LYS A 192 1.21 15.79 -1.35
N SER A 193 1.14 14.85 -2.31
CA SER A 193 1.77 15.02 -3.62
C SER A 193 1.12 16.15 -4.41
N PRO A 194 1.89 16.94 -5.19
CA PRO A 194 1.33 17.94 -6.09
C PRO A 194 0.93 17.32 -7.44
N ILE A 195 -0.15 17.83 -8.03
CA ILE A 195 -0.44 17.77 -9.46
C ILE A 195 -0.25 19.19 -9.99
N VAL A 196 0.48 19.35 -11.09
CA VAL A 196 0.72 20.66 -11.73
C VAL A 196 0.14 20.63 -13.13
N ILE A 197 -0.77 21.56 -13.42
CA ILE A 197 -1.55 21.63 -14.67
C ILE A 197 -1.28 22.98 -15.32
N PHE A 198 -0.70 22.95 -16.52
CA PHE A 198 -0.45 24.12 -17.34
C PHE A 198 -1.61 24.38 -18.32
N ASP A 199 -1.66 25.58 -18.89
CA ASP A 199 -2.71 26.03 -19.80
C ASP A 199 -2.72 25.36 -21.18
N ASP A 200 -1.60 24.74 -21.56
CA ASP A 200 -1.45 23.96 -22.79
C ASP A 200 -1.76 22.46 -22.64
N CYS A 201 -2.31 22.04 -21.48
CA CYS A 201 -2.67 20.65 -21.23
C CYS A 201 -3.90 20.18 -22.05
N ASP A 202 -4.04 18.88 -22.21
CA ASP A 202 -5.34 18.30 -22.56
C ASP A 202 -6.29 18.43 -21.37
N PHE A 203 -7.26 19.33 -21.49
CA PHE A 203 -8.15 19.72 -20.40
C PHE A 203 -8.93 18.54 -19.81
N GLU A 204 -9.49 17.69 -20.65
CA GLU A 204 -10.28 16.52 -20.21
C GLU A 204 -9.40 15.52 -19.43
N SER A 205 -8.22 15.23 -19.94
CA SER A 205 -7.25 14.36 -19.25
C SER A 205 -6.79 14.97 -17.92
N ALA A 206 -6.59 16.28 -17.84
CA ALA A 206 -6.18 16.97 -16.63
C ALA A 206 -7.27 16.91 -15.53
N VAL A 207 -8.54 17.14 -15.89
CA VAL A 207 -9.67 16.99 -14.98
C VAL A 207 -9.81 15.55 -14.49
N ASN A 208 -9.75 14.57 -15.39
CA ASN A 208 -9.81 13.16 -15.02
C ASN A 208 -8.66 12.75 -14.10
N ALA A 209 -7.45 13.22 -14.36
CA ALA A 209 -6.28 12.96 -13.51
C ALA A 209 -6.44 13.55 -12.12
N ALA A 210 -7.00 14.77 -11.99
CA ALA A 210 -7.26 15.39 -10.70
C ALA A 210 -8.33 14.63 -9.90
N LEU A 211 -9.40 14.18 -10.56
CA LEU A 211 -10.45 13.38 -9.92
C LEU A 211 -9.93 12.01 -9.48
N ALA A 212 -9.35 11.26 -10.40
CA ALA A 212 -8.77 9.94 -10.10
C ALA A 212 -7.66 10.03 -9.04
N GLY A 213 -6.79 11.03 -9.15
CA GLY A 213 -5.68 11.25 -8.23
C GLY A 213 -6.11 11.69 -6.83
N ASN A 214 -7.39 11.96 -6.58
CA ASN A 214 -7.89 12.41 -5.28
C ASN A 214 -9.03 11.57 -4.72
N PHE A 215 -9.92 11.03 -5.55
CA PHE A 215 -11.10 10.31 -5.09
C PHE A 215 -10.97 8.79 -5.16
N TYR A 216 -9.99 8.28 -5.91
CA TYR A 216 -9.71 6.84 -5.96
C TYR A 216 -9.51 6.26 -4.54
N SER A 217 -10.04 5.07 -4.27
CA SER A 217 -10.05 4.43 -2.95
C SER A 217 -10.58 5.32 -1.84
N THR A 218 -11.62 6.12 -2.12
CA THR A 218 -12.22 7.07 -1.17
C THR A 218 -11.19 8.07 -0.61
N GLY A 219 -10.20 8.46 -1.45
CA GLY A 219 -9.10 9.35 -1.06
C GLY A 219 -8.06 8.74 -0.10
N GLN A 220 -8.16 7.46 0.20
CA GLN A 220 -7.31 6.77 1.19
C GLN A 220 -5.99 6.24 0.60
N VAL A 221 -5.30 7.06 -0.18
CA VAL A 221 -4.07 6.70 -0.90
C VAL A 221 -2.90 7.58 -0.47
N CYS A 222 -1.75 6.95 -0.18
CA CYS A 222 -0.55 7.65 0.27
C CYS A 222 0.06 8.58 -0.78
N SER A 223 -0.13 8.28 -2.07
CA SER A 223 0.42 8.99 -3.23
C SER A 223 -0.55 9.93 -3.92
N ASN A 224 -1.78 10.11 -3.40
CA ASN A 224 -2.78 10.99 -4.00
C ASN A 224 -2.26 12.41 -4.24
N GLY A 225 -2.61 12.98 -5.40
CA GLY A 225 -2.28 14.33 -5.81
C GLY A 225 -3.13 15.39 -5.12
N THR A 226 -3.10 15.41 -3.80
CA THR A 226 -4.00 16.20 -2.94
C THR A 226 -3.82 17.72 -3.03
N ARG A 227 -2.78 18.17 -3.72
CA ARG A 227 -2.54 19.59 -4.02
C ARG A 227 -2.51 19.77 -5.52
N VAL A 228 -3.60 20.25 -6.09
CA VAL A 228 -3.73 20.50 -7.53
C VAL A 228 -3.41 21.97 -7.79
N PHE A 229 -2.32 22.25 -8.48
CA PHE A 229 -1.90 23.58 -8.90
C PHE A 229 -2.28 23.78 -10.36
N VAL A 230 -3.13 24.73 -10.62
CA VAL A 230 -3.70 24.98 -11.96
C VAL A 230 -3.25 26.35 -12.45
N HIS A 231 -2.85 26.44 -13.72
CA HIS A 231 -2.48 27.71 -14.36
C HIS A 231 -3.69 28.67 -14.36
N GLU A 232 -3.43 29.94 -14.07
CA GLU A 232 -4.45 30.99 -13.90
C GLU A 232 -5.42 31.08 -15.09
N ALA A 233 -4.91 30.95 -16.32
CA ALA A 233 -5.71 31.08 -17.54
C ALA A 233 -6.84 30.06 -17.68
N ILE A 234 -6.74 28.88 -17.03
CA ILE A 234 -7.74 27.81 -17.09
C ILE A 234 -8.37 27.52 -15.73
N PHE A 235 -8.01 28.27 -14.67
CA PHE A 235 -8.38 27.98 -13.30
C PHE A 235 -9.90 27.86 -13.10
N ASP A 236 -10.66 28.88 -13.48
CA ASP A 236 -12.09 28.93 -13.23
C ASP A 236 -12.83 27.78 -13.96
N SER A 237 -12.54 27.58 -15.25
CA SER A 237 -13.16 26.50 -16.02
C SER A 237 -12.78 25.10 -15.49
N PHE A 238 -11.53 24.96 -15.02
CA PHE A 238 -11.06 23.71 -14.43
C PHE A 238 -11.76 23.40 -13.10
N VAL A 239 -11.89 24.40 -12.23
CA VAL A 239 -12.58 24.26 -10.93
C VAL A 239 -14.04 23.92 -11.15
N ASP A 240 -14.76 24.64 -12.02
CA ASP A 240 -16.16 24.39 -12.34
C ASP A 240 -16.37 22.92 -12.79
N GLU A 241 -15.51 22.43 -13.69
CA GLU A 241 -15.65 21.07 -14.21
C GLU A 241 -15.29 20.01 -13.17
N VAL A 242 -14.26 20.21 -12.34
CA VAL A 242 -13.93 19.32 -11.23
C VAL A 242 -15.06 19.27 -10.22
N VAL A 243 -15.66 20.40 -9.84
CA VAL A 243 -16.81 20.45 -8.94
C VAL A 243 -18.00 19.70 -9.53
N ARG A 244 -18.35 19.97 -10.78
CA ARG A 244 -19.47 19.30 -11.48
C ARG A 244 -19.32 17.78 -11.46
N ARG A 245 -18.12 17.26 -11.80
CA ARG A 245 -17.87 15.80 -11.81
C ARG A 245 -17.76 15.23 -10.41
N SER A 246 -17.20 15.95 -9.46
CA SER A 246 -17.14 15.51 -8.06
C SER A 246 -18.53 15.28 -7.48
N CYS A 247 -19.48 16.20 -7.77
CA CYS A 247 -20.86 16.06 -7.35
C CYS A 247 -21.62 14.91 -8.02
N ALA A 248 -21.10 14.38 -9.14
CA ALA A 248 -21.70 13.28 -9.88
C ALA A 248 -21.15 11.89 -9.47
N ILE A 249 -20.17 11.84 -8.56
CA ILE A 249 -19.61 10.57 -8.08
C ILE A 249 -20.70 9.78 -7.34
N VAL A 250 -20.89 8.53 -7.76
CA VAL A 250 -21.88 7.62 -7.17
C VAL A 250 -21.32 7.00 -5.89
N LEU A 251 -21.91 7.37 -4.77
CA LEU A 251 -21.64 6.76 -3.46
C LEU A 251 -22.62 5.62 -3.23
N GLY A 252 -22.18 4.49 -2.66
CA GLY A 252 -23.08 3.36 -2.50
C GLY A 252 -22.47 2.16 -1.77
N ASP A 253 -23.18 1.03 -1.86
CA ASP A 253 -22.68 -0.27 -1.42
C ASP A 253 -21.41 -0.63 -2.22
N PRO A 254 -20.29 -0.92 -1.55
CA PRO A 254 -19.04 -1.23 -2.24
C PRO A 254 -19.10 -2.49 -3.11
N PHE A 255 -20.10 -3.36 -2.91
CA PHE A 255 -20.33 -4.53 -3.77
C PHE A 255 -21.19 -4.25 -5.01
N ASP A 256 -21.86 -3.10 -5.06
CA ASP A 256 -22.59 -2.69 -6.25
C ASP A 256 -21.61 -2.25 -7.35
N PRO A 257 -21.67 -2.84 -8.56
CA PRO A 257 -20.79 -2.47 -9.67
C PRO A 257 -20.98 -1.03 -10.15
N GLU A 258 -22.07 -0.34 -9.83
CA GLU A 258 -22.29 1.07 -10.17
C GLU A 258 -21.68 2.03 -9.14
N THR A 259 -21.30 1.55 -7.96
CA THR A 259 -20.67 2.36 -6.93
C THR A 259 -19.25 2.77 -7.32
N GLN A 260 -19.00 4.07 -7.35
CA GLN A 260 -17.69 4.63 -7.66
C GLN A 260 -16.85 4.91 -6.41
N MET A 261 -17.50 5.10 -5.27
CA MET A 261 -16.82 5.36 -4.00
C MET A 261 -17.61 4.71 -2.85
N GLY A 262 -16.95 3.80 -2.16
CA GLY A 262 -17.45 3.15 -0.96
C GLY A 262 -17.21 3.96 0.32
N PRO A 263 -17.49 3.37 1.49
CA PRO A 263 -17.28 4.03 2.79
C PRO A 263 -15.80 4.16 3.13
N LEU A 264 -15.48 5.06 4.06
CA LEU A 264 -14.18 5.09 4.72
C LEU A 264 -13.98 3.81 5.56
N VAL A 265 -12.74 3.37 5.68
CA VAL A 265 -12.36 2.10 6.33
C VAL A 265 -12.87 1.92 7.76
N SER A 266 -13.13 3.00 8.49
CA SER A 266 -13.61 2.94 9.88
C SER A 266 -14.24 4.25 10.33
N ALA A 267 -15.06 4.17 11.39
CA ALA A 267 -15.61 5.33 12.05
C ALA A 267 -14.51 6.30 12.54
N GLN A 268 -13.41 5.77 13.07
CA GLN A 268 -12.28 6.59 13.51
C GLN A 268 -11.67 7.40 12.36
N GLN A 269 -11.50 6.81 11.18
CA GLN A 269 -10.99 7.50 10.00
C GLN A 269 -12.01 8.54 9.50
N ARG A 270 -13.29 8.21 9.48
CA ARG A 270 -14.38 9.14 9.16
C ARG A 270 -14.34 10.37 10.07
N ASP A 271 -14.30 10.17 11.38
CA ASP A 271 -14.32 11.25 12.36
C ASP A 271 -13.11 12.17 12.21
N LYS A 272 -11.93 11.59 11.92
CA LYS A 272 -10.73 12.35 11.61
C LYS A 272 -10.90 13.23 10.35
N VAL A 273 -11.51 12.71 9.29
CA VAL A 273 -11.78 13.48 8.06
C VAL A 273 -12.79 14.60 8.34
N ILE A 274 -13.85 14.31 9.08
CA ILE A 274 -14.85 15.32 9.49
C ILE A 274 -14.19 16.47 10.27
N ASP A 275 -13.26 16.15 11.16
CA ASP A 275 -12.57 17.18 11.95
C ASP A 275 -11.69 18.08 11.07
N TYR A 276 -11.03 17.54 10.05
CA TYR A 276 -10.33 18.37 9.05
C TYR A 276 -11.30 19.27 8.28
N VAL A 277 -12.44 18.74 7.82
CA VAL A 277 -13.44 19.51 7.09
C VAL A 277 -14.01 20.63 7.96
N LYS A 278 -14.28 20.39 9.24
CA LYS A 278 -14.71 21.43 10.19
C LYS A 278 -13.70 22.56 10.32
N GLN A 279 -12.39 22.24 10.41
CA GLN A 279 -11.32 23.24 10.47
C GLN A 279 -11.29 24.11 9.21
N VAL A 280 -11.43 23.50 8.02
CA VAL A 280 -11.46 24.23 6.75
C VAL A 280 -12.67 25.16 6.68
N ARG A 281 -13.85 24.72 7.09
CA ARG A 281 -15.07 25.55 7.09
C ARG A 281 -14.99 26.81 7.97
N THR A 282 -14.11 26.81 8.97
CA THR A 282 -13.90 27.98 9.85
C THR A 282 -12.77 28.90 9.37
N SER A 283 -12.05 28.51 8.32
CA SER A 283 -10.97 29.32 7.74
C SER A 283 -11.54 30.36 6.77
N SER A 284 -11.02 31.58 6.83
CA SER A 284 -11.31 32.65 5.86
C SER A 284 -10.41 32.59 4.61
N GLU A 285 -9.46 31.64 4.58
CA GLU A 285 -8.48 31.52 3.50
C GLU A 285 -8.84 30.40 2.50
N VAL A 286 -9.95 29.70 2.73
CA VAL A 286 -10.34 28.50 1.96
C VAL A 286 -11.83 28.52 1.65
N ASP A 287 -12.17 28.28 0.38
CA ASP A 287 -13.54 28.13 -0.07
C ASP A 287 -13.89 26.64 -0.22
N LEU A 288 -14.97 26.21 0.44
CA LEU A 288 -15.54 24.87 0.26
C LEU A 288 -16.54 24.91 -0.89
N LEU A 289 -16.16 24.36 -2.03
CA LEU A 289 -16.95 24.44 -3.25
C LEU A 289 -18.03 23.36 -3.35
N CYS A 290 -17.78 22.15 -2.82
CA CYS A 290 -18.77 21.07 -2.76
C CYS A 290 -18.43 20.05 -1.66
N GLY A 291 -19.38 19.20 -1.31
CA GLY A 291 -19.21 18.12 -0.33
C GLY A 291 -19.06 18.62 1.12
N GLY A 292 -18.27 17.91 1.90
CA GLY A 292 -18.01 18.21 3.31
C GLY A 292 -19.19 17.95 4.25
N THR A 293 -20.22 17.25 3.80
CA THR A 293 -21.33 16.73 4.60
C THR A 293 -21.13 15.25 4.89
N THR A 294 -21.71 14.78 5.97
CA THR A 294 -21.82 13.35 6.23
C THR A 294 -23.17 12.90 5.67
N ASP A 295 -23.20 12.35 4.46
CA ASP A 295 -24.31 11.53 4.06
C ASP A 295 -24.21 10.23 4.84
N THR A 296 -25.01 10.12 5.86
CA THR A 296 -25.33 8.83 6.44
C THR A 296 -26.19 8.13 5.40
N MET A 297 -25.62 7.13 4.70
CA MET A 297 -26.48 6.15 4.08
C MET A 297 -27.37 5.61 5.22
N THR A 298 -28.64 5.96 5.18
CA THR A 298 -29.61 5.37 6.10
C THR A 298 -29.67 3.89 5.82
N ASP A 299 -29.60 3.10 6.87
CA ASP A 299 -29.62 1.65 6.98
C ASP A 299 -30.48 0.94 5.92
#